data_d87803b7486b6199dc33a8e894959021
#
_entry.id   d87803b7486b6199dc33a8e894959021
#
_cell.length_a   1.000
_cell.length_b   1.000
_cell.length_c   1.000
_cell.angle_alpha   90.00
_cell.angle_beta   90.00
_cell.angle_gamma   90.00
#
_symmetry.space_group_name_H-M   'P 1'
#
loop_
_entity.id
_entity.type
_entity.pdbx_description
1 polymer ?
#
loop_
_entity_poly.entity_id
_entity_poly.type
_entity_poly.pdbx_seq_one_letter_code
_entity_poly.pdbx_strand_id
1 'polypeptide(L)'
;MPFDSEEQALRIANDSPYGLAAAVRTNNVARAHRFAEDLEAGIIWINDHHRVDAASPWGGVKDSGTGREFGQEAFDHYFYTKAVMVNKSNEPFDWFEPEMRDLRLN
;
A
#
# COMPACT_ATOMS: atom_id res chain seq x y z
N MET A 1 2.88 -2.76 -28.03
CA MET A 1 3.10 -1.42 -28.57
C MET A 1 4.59 -1.10 -28.52
N PRO A 2 5.23 -0.67 -29.61
CA PRO A 2 6.60 -0.19 -29.54
C PRO A 2 6.69 1.14 -28.80
N PHE A 3 7.84 1.45 -28.24
CA PHE A 3 8.15 2.70 -27.56
C PHE A 3 9.60 3.10 -27.85
N ASP A 4 9.88 4.41 -27.81
CA ASP A 4 11.19 4.97 -28.17
C ASP A 4 12.00 5.46 -26.95
N SER A 5 11.34 5.59 -25.79
CA SER A 5 12.00 5.99 -24.54
C SER A 5 11.39 5.30 -23.30
N GLU A 6 12.13 5.32 -22.18
CA GLU A 6 11.67 4.80 -20.89
C GLU A 6 10.41 5.55 -20.41
N GLU A 7 10.38 6.87 -20.54
CA GLU A 7 9.25 7.71 -20.15
C GLU A 7 7.99 7.40 -20.98
N GLN A 8 8.18 7.12 -22.26
CA GLN A 8 7.07 6.71 -23.12
C GLN A 8 6.54 5.34 -22.72
N ALA A 9 7.43 4.39 -22.42
CA ALA A 9 7.05 3.06 -21.95
C ALA A 9 6.24 3.12 -20.65
N LEU A 10 6.67 3.93 -19.68
CA LEU A 10 5.95 4.14 -18.41
C LEU A 10 4.58 4.79 -18.63
N ARG A 11 4.49 5.84 -19.46
CA ARG A 11 3.20 6.46 -19.77
C ARG A 11 2.24 5.45 -20.39
N ILE A 12 2.70 4.67 -21.37
CA ILE A 12 1.87 3.65 -22.03
C ILE A 12 1.42 2.57 -21.03
N ALA A 13 2.32 2.12 -20.15
CA ALA A 13 2.01 1.11 -19.15
C ALA A 13 1.00 1.60 -18.10
N ASN A 14 1.11 2.87 -17.72
CA ASN A 14 0.23 3.48 -16.73
C ASN A 14 -1.08 4.04 -17.33
N ASP A 15 -1.17 4.17 -18.64
CA ASP A 15 -2.38 4.59 -19.36
C ASP A 15 -3.40 3.43 -19.46
N SER A 16 -3.89 3.03 -18.30
CA SER A 16 -4.87 1.97 -18.12
C SER A 16 -5.68 2.25 -16.87
N PRO A 17 -6.99 1.97 -16.86
CA PRO A 17 -7.80 2.03 -15.65
C PRO A 17 -7.42 0.90 -14.67
N TYR A 18 -6.69 -0.10 -15.10
CA TYR A 18 -6.26 -1.23 -14.28
C TYR A 18 -4.81 -1.08 -13.79
N GLY A 19 -4.52 -1.74 -12.68
CA GLY A 19 -3.19 -1.78 -12.09
C GLY A 19 -3.02 -3.01 -11.20
N LEU A 20 -3.31 -4.23 -11.72
CA LEU A 20 -3.10 -5.44 -10.93
C LEU A 20 -1.61 -5.76 -10.84
N ALA A 21 -0.96 -5.92 -11.98
CA ALA A 21 0.41 -6.37 -12.04
C ALA A 21 1.12 -5.87 -13.30
N ALA A 22 2.44 -5.74 -13.22
CA ALA A 22 3.31 -5.45 -14.35
C ALA A 22 4.61 -6.26 -14.27
N ALA A 23 5.30 -6.38 -15.39
CA ALA A 23 6.60 -7.04 -15.45
C ALA A 23 7.61 -6.20 -16.25
N VAL A 24 8.83 -6.13 -15.73
CA VAL A 24 9.95 -5.42 -16.38
C VAL A 24 11.05 -6.43 -16.68
N ARG A 25 11.51 -6.45 -17.93
CA ARG A 25 12.66 -7.26 -18.33
C ARG A 25 13.82 -6.36 -18.72
N THR A 26 14.90 -6.42 -17.99
CA THR A 26 16.11 -5.64 -18.24
C THR A 26 17.31 -6.23 -17.53
N ASN A 27 18.49 -6.06 -18.12
CA ASN A 27 19.77 -6.38 -17.46
C ASN A 27 20.30 -5.20 -16.62
N ASN A 28 19.65 -4.06 -16.67
CA ASN A 28 20.03 -2.87 -15.88
C ASN A 28 19.20 -2.82 -14.60
N VAL A 29 19.85 -3.11 -13.47
CA VAL A 29 19.20 -3.15 -12.14
C VAL A 29 18.61 -1.80 -11.75
N ALA A 30 19.32 -0.72 -12.00
CA ALA A 30 18.83 0.63 -11.67
C ALA A 30 17.57 0.98 -12.48
N ARG A 31 17.51 0.59 -13.75
CA ARG A 31 16.31 0.72 -14.58
C ARG A 31 15.15 -0.10 -14.01
N ALA A 32 15.42 -1.35 -13.63
CA ALA A 32 14.39 -2.22 -13.06
C ALA A 32 13.71 -1.58 -11.85
N HIS A 33 14.50 -1.02 -10.93
CA HIS A 33 13.97 -0.37 -9.73
C HIS A 33 13.21 0.92 -10.06
N ARG A 34 13.72 1.79 -10.95
CA ARG A 34 12.95 2.98 -11.37
C ARG A 34 11.58 2.61 -11.93
N PHE A 35 11.53 1.60 -12.83
CA PHE A 35 10.24 1.12 -13.35
C PHE A 35 9.34 0.55 -12.26
N ALA A 36 9.91 -0.16 -11.28
CA ALA A 36 9.12 -0.71 -10.17
C ALA A 36 8.52 0.39 -9.28
N GLU A 37 9.21 1.51 -9.13
CA GLU A 37 8.72 2.67 -8.37
C GLU A 37 7.64 3.46 -9.14
N ASP A 38 7.78 3.60 -10.46
CA ASP A 38 6.95 4.47 -11.28
C ASP A 38 5.74 3.75 -11.90
N LEU A 39 5.72 2.41 -11.94
CA LEU A 39 4.60 1.63 -12.45
C LEU A 39 3.43 1.60 -11.46
N GLU A 40 2.27 2.02 -11.93
CA GLU A 40 1.02 2.04 -11.15
C GLU A 40 0.34 0.66 -11.15
N ALA A 41 1.00 -0.31 -10.51
CA ALA A 41 0.48 -1.66 -10.34
C ALA A 41 0.78 -2.18 -8.94
N GLY A 42 -0.06 -3.06 -8.44
CA GLY A 42 0.10 -3.62 -7.09
C GLY A 42 1.21 -4.66 -6.99
N ILE A 43 1.58 -5.28 -8.11
CA ILE A 43 2.64 -6.29 -8.18
C ILE A 43 3.56 -5.95 -9.34
N ILE A 44 4.87 -5.93 -9.07
CA ILE A 44 5.88 -5.73 -10.11
C ILE A 44 6.86 -6.91 -10.10
N TRP A 45 6.95 -7.59 -11.23
CA TRP A 45 7.99 -8.60 -11.44
C TRP A 45 9.19 -8.01 -12.19
N ILE A 46 10.37 -8.28 -11.72
CA ILE A 46 11.62 -7.95 -12.41
C ILE A 46 12.23 -9.23 -12.96
N ASN A 47 12.35 -9.32 -14.28
CA ASN A 47 12.88 -10.47 -15.02
C ASN A 47 12.13 -11.78 -14.75
N ASP A 48 10.91 -11.69 -14.24
CA ASP A 48 10.02 -12.80 -13.90
C ASP A 48 8.60 -12.51 -14.39
N HIS A 49 7.69 -13.45 -14.22
CA HIS A 49 6.27 -13.27 -14.51
C HIS A 49 5.43 -14.33 -13.80
N HIS A 50 4.28 -13.94 -13.27
CA HIS A 50 3.29 -14.81 -12.61
C HIS A 50 3.79 -15.59 -11.40
N ARG A 51 4.95 -15.28 -10.85
CA ARG A 51 5.37 -15.89 -9.58
C ARG A 51 4.53 -15.35 -8.45
N VAL A 52 3.95 -16.24 -7.67
CA VAL A 52 3.18 -15.93 -6.47
C VAL A 52 3.96 -16.41 -5.26
N ASP A 53 4.02 -15.59 -4.24
CA ASP A 53 4.61 -15.90 -2.93
C ASP A 53 3.57 -15.58 -1.84
N ALA A 54 3.24 -16.58 -1.04
CA ALA A 54 2.26 -16.41 0.04
C ALA A 54 2.68 -15.41 1.13
N ALA A 55 3.97 -15.07 1.22
CA ALA A 55 4.48 -14.04 2.12
C ALA A 55 4.42 -12.63 1.54
N SER A 56 4.13 -12.49 0.24
CA SER A 56 4.05 -11.20 -0.44
C SER A 56 2.60 -10.82 -0.71
N PRO A 57 2.19 -9.56 -0.44
CA PRO A 57 0.82 -9.14 -0.68
C PRO A 57 0.48 -9.21 -2.17
N TRP A 58 -0.69 -9.75 -2.46
CA TRP A 58 -1.26 -9.85 -3.80
C TRP A 58 -2.48 -8.95 -3.92
N GLY A 59 -2.50 -8.06 -4.87
CA GLY A 59 -3.66 -7.21 -5.14
C GLY A 59 -3.31 -6.02 -6.02
N GLY A 60 -4.33 -5.37 -6.54
CA GLY A 60 -4.20 -4.29 -7.50
C GLY A 60 -4.33 -2.90 -6.89
N VAL A 61 -4.17 -1.92 -7.75
CA VAL A 61 -4.54 -0.52 -7.56
C VAL A 61 -5.51 -0.11 -8.68
N LYS A 62 -6.00 1.11 -8.67
CA LYS A 62 -6.99 1.60 -9.64
C LYS A 62 -8.24 0.68 -9.67
N ASP A 63 -8.83 0.45 -10.82
CA ASP A 63 -10.01 -0.41 -10.99
C ASP A 63 -9.74 -1.92 -10.79
N SER A 64 -8.48 -2.31 -10.61
CA SER A 64 -8.12 -3.70 -10.25
C SER A 64 -8.42 -4.05 -8.79
N GLY A 65 -8.85 -3.09 -7.97
CA GLY A 65 -9.33 -3.31 -6.62
C GLY A 65 -8.46 -2.68 -5.54
N THR A 66 -8.94 -2.75 -4.30
CA THR A 66 -8.32 -2.09 -3.14
C THR A 66 -7.84 -3.07 -2.07
N GLY A 67 -8.29 -4.33 -2.13
CA GLY A 67 -7.89 -5.35 -1.16
C GLY A 67 -6.52 -5.95 -1.42
N ARG A 68 -6.05 -6.71 -0.45
CA ARG A 68 -4.83 -7.53 -0.59
C ARG A 68 -5.12 -8.94 -0.11
N GLU A 69 -4.63 -9.92 -0.88
CA GLU A 69 -4.50 -11.30 -0.50
C GLU A 69 -3.03 -11.57 -0.15
N PHE A 70 -2.75 -12.61 0.61
CA PHE A 70 -1.41 -12.98 1.04
C PHE A 70 -0.68 -11.90 1.87
N GLY A 71 0.48 -12.25 2.38
CA GLY A 71 1.26 -11.36 3.24
C GLY A 71 0.55 -11.00 4.56
N GLN A 72 1.13 -10.08 5.30
CA GLN A 72 0.58 -9.57 6.55
C GLN A 72 -0.70 -8.77 6.31
N GLU A 73 -0.81 -8.07 5.18
CA GLU A 73 -1.94 -7.23 4.82
C GLU A 73 -3.25 -8.04 4.71
N ALA A 74 -3.19 -9.24 4.14
CA ALA A 74 -4.37 -10.11 4.08
C ALA A 74 -4.80 -10.55 5.49
N PHE A 75 -3.83 -10.86 6.35
CA PHE A 75 -4.12 -11.23 7.73
C PHE A 75 -4.78 -10.09 8.50
N ASP A 76 -4.27 -8.87 8.35
CA ASP A 76 -4.79 -7.67 9.03
C ASP A 76 -6.25 -7.36 8.66
N HIS A 77 -6.72 -7.75 7.48
CA HIS A 77 -8.12 -7.60 7.07
C HIS A 77 -9.12 -8.40 7.92
N TYR A 78 -8.68 -9.45 8.61
CA TYR A 78 -9.53 -10.26 9.49
C TYR A 78 -9.57 -9.72 10.91
N PHE A 79 -8.87 -8.63 11.22
CA PHE A 79 -8.80 -8.02 12.54
C PHE A 79 -9.23 -6.56 12.50
N TYR A 80 -9.66 -6.07 13.61
CA TYR A 80 -9.87 -4.64 13.82
C TYR A 80 -9.18 -4.17 15.08
N THR A 81 -8.67 -2.97 15.05
CA THR A 81 -8.03 -2.35 16.19
C THR A 81 -9.08 -1.86 17.18
N LYS A 82 -8.93 -2.20 18.45
CA LYS A 82 -9.74 -1.70 19.55
C LYS A 82 -8.86 -0.97 20.55
N ALA A 83 -9.19 0.28 20.83
CA ALA A 83 -8.60 1.01 21.94
C ALA A 83 -9.46 0.81 23.19
N VAL A 84 -8.81 0.49 24.32
CA VAL A 84 -9.45 0.41 25.63
C VAL A 84 -8.78 1.42 26.54
N MET A 85 -9.56 2.41 26.97
CA MET A 85 -9.09 3.42 27.92
C MET A 85 -9.77 3.19 29.25
N VAL A 86 -8.96 3.03 30.31
CA VAL A 86 -9.46 2.80 31.66
C VAL A 86 -9.12 3.99 32.53
N ASN A 87 -10.15 4.69 32.98
CA ASN A 87 -9.96 5.69 34.06
C ASN A 87 -9.74 4.94 35.39
N LYS A 88 -8.62 5.17 36.02
CA LYS A 88 -8.27 4.61 37.34
C LYS A 88 -8.60 5.55 38.49
N SER A 89 -9.05 6.76 38.21
CA SER A 89 -9.53 7.72 39.21
C SER A 89 -10.98 7.40 39.57
N ASN A 90 -11.32 7.51 40.83
CA ASN A 90 -12.70 7.46 41.33
C ASN A 90 -13.40 8.83 41.23
N GLU A 91 -12.67 9.85 40.83
CA GLU A 91 -13.23 11.20 40.68
C GLU A 91 -13.95 11.36 39.34
N PRO A 92 -15.09 12.06 39.30
CA PRO A 92 -15.76 12.39 38.04
C PRO A 92 -14.83 13.20 37.14
N PHE A 93 -14.77 12.85 35.85
CA PHE A 93 -14.01 13.60 34.87
C PHE A 93 -14.92 14.59 34.15
N ASP A 94 -14.72 15.88 34.38
CA ASP A 94 -15.45 16.94 33.69
C ASP A 94 -14.71 17.36 32.41
N TRP A 95 -15.33 17.11 31.26
CA TRP A 95 -14.81 17.49 29.97
C TRP A 95 -14.79 18.99 29.72
N PHE A 96 -15.54 19.76 30.47
CA PHE A 96 -15.76 21.19 30.29
C PHE A 96 -14.92 22.04 31.24
N GLU A 97 -14.28 21.45 32.25
CA GLU A 97 -13.35 22.14 33.15
C GLU A 97 -12.13 22.66 32.40
N PRO A 98 -11.86 24.00 32.42
CA PRO A 98 -10.75 24.59 31.65
C PRO A 98 -9.37 24.03 32.04
N GLU A 99 -9.14 23.79 33.33
CA GLU A 99 -7.85 23.30 33.85
C GLU A 99 -7.52 21.86 33.36
N MET A 100 -8.53 21.08 33.01
CA MET A 100 -8.37 19.73 32.50
C MET A 100 -8.14 19.69 30.99
N ARG A 101 -8.31 20.81 30.28
CA ARG A 101 -8.07 20.91 28.84
C ARG A 101 -6.60 20.73 28.47
N ASP A 102 -5.70 21.28 29.26
CA ASP A 102 -4.26 21.28 29.00
C ASP A 102 -3.62 19.91 29.22
N LEU A 103 -4.23 19.08 30.06
CA LEU A 103 -3.76 17.71 30.31
C LEU A 103 -4.08 16.72 29.19
N ARG A 104 -4.94 17.10 28.23
CA ARG A 104 -5.38 16.24 27.12
C ARG A 104 -4.51 16.36 25.87
N LEU A 105 -3.64 17.36 25.81
CA LEU A 105 -2.85 17.69 24.63
C LEU A 105 -1.37 17.32 24.78
N ASN A 106 -0.97 16.66 25.88
CA ASN A 106 0.41 16.18 26.10
C ASN A 106 0.50 14.66 26.07
#